data_262ce4cfe299234e4053db422e1fb254
#
_entry.id   262ce4cfe299234e4053db422e1fb254
#
_cell.length_a   1.000
_cell.length_b   1.000
_cell.length_c   1.000
_cell.angle_alpha   90.00
_cell.angle_beta   90.00
_cell.angle_gamma   90.00
#
_symmetry.space_group_name_H-M   'P 1'
#
loop_
_entity.id
_entity.type
_entity.pdbx_description
1 polymer ?
#
loop_
_entity_poly.entity_id
_entity_poly.type
_entity_poly.pdbx_seq_one_letter_code
_entity_poly.pdbx_strand_id
1 'polypeptide(L)'
;MTTAVEFIEPMGDADGAARAAALFEARFGTAPAGVWAAPGRVNLIGEHTDYNGGLCLPIALPHRTYVALAPRDDTTVRVISDMTPSEMTMADLDGLAAGGVDGWGAYPIGVAWALREAGFDQVRGFDAVFSSCVPLGSGLSSSAAMTCSTALALDDVYGLGFGGSDEGRITLIDAAVMAENEMAGASTGGLDQNASMRCAADHAIRLDCMPGLTAAQSVRQEPFDLSAYGLELLVLDTQAPHQLNDGQYEARRTMCEEAAQILGVPNLRVVADQVNAAADPAAALEDVLSQLDDETMRRRVRHVITEIGRVDDFIGAFGRGDIETAGALFNASHDSLRDDYEVTVPELDVAVDVARDEGAYGARMTGGGFGGSIIALVNAGESRRIAQAIADEFARRGFDAPRALPARASQSAHRVND
;
A
#
# COMPACT_ATOMS: atom_id res chain seq x y z
N MET A 1 2.42 34.42 -6.33
CA MET A 1 1.14 33.78 -6.68
C MET A 1 1.37 32.30 -6.49
N THR A 2 0.71 31.70 -5.52
CA THR A 2 0.80 30.25 -5.30
C THR A 2 0.22 29.54 -6.51
N THR A 3 0.92 28.58 -7.07
CA THR A 3 0.42 27.76 -8.18
C THR A 3 -0.74 26.90 -7.65
N ALA A 4 -1.78 26.70 -8.46
CA ALA A 4 -2.87 25.80 -8.08
C ALA A 4 -2.32 24.38 -7.88
N VAL A 5 -2.82 23.68 -6.85
CA VAL A 5 -2.44 22.28 -6.60
C VAL A 5 -2.80 21.42 -7.80
N GLU A 6 -1.84 20.60 -8.23
CA GLU A 6 -2.06 19.58 -9.25
C GLU A 6 -2.90 18.43 -8.68
N PHE A 7 -3.97 18.06 -9.39
CA PHE A 7 -4.73 16.84 -9.12
C PHE A 7 -4.36 15.79 -10.14
N ILE A 8 -3.78 14.68 -9.69
CA ILE A 8 -3.44 13.54 -10.53
C ILE A 8 -4.71 12.70 -10.72
N GLU A 9 -5.29 12.77 -11.91
CA GLU A 9 -6.49 12.00 -12.22
C GLU A 9 -6.15 10.55 -12.56
N PRO A 10 -7.00 9.57 -12.19
CA PRO A 10 -6.78 8.17 -12.55
C PRO A 10 -6.97 7.96 -14.05
N MET A 11 -6.16 7.09 -14.66
CA MET A 11 -6.44 6.60 -16.01
C MET A 11 -7.59 5.59 -15.98
N GLY A 12 -8.51 5.71 -16.94
CA GLY A 12 -9.50 4.68 -17.19
C GLY A 12 -8.86 3.40 -17.76
N ASP A 13 -9.49 2.25 -17.53
CA ASP A 13 -8.95 0.96 -17.98
C ASP A 13 -8.70 0.93 -19.50
N ALA A 14 -9.62 1.48 -20.32
CA ALA A 14 -9.45 1.53 -21.75
C ALA A 14 -8.24 2.38 -22.19
N ASP A 15 -8.04 3.55 -21.56
CA ASP A 15 -6.94 4.45 -21.90
C ASP A 15 -5.60 3.86 -21.46
N GLY A 16 -5.55 3.30 -20.23
CA GLY A 16 -4.35 2.65 -19.70
C GLY A 16 -3.93 1.44 -20.52
N ALA A 17 -4.89 0.59 -20.89
CA ALA A 17 -4.66 -0.56 -21.74
C ALA A 17 -4.18 -0.16 -23.14
N ALA A 18 -4.85 0.80 -23.79
CA ALA A 18 -4.44 1.27 -25.09
C ALA A 18 -3.02 1.85 -25.09
N ARG A 19 -2.67 2.62 -24.07
CA ARG A 19 -1.33 3.21 -23.91
C ARG A 19 -0.24 2.13 -23.74
N ALA A 20 -0.47 1.15 -22.86
CA ALA A 20 0.48 0.06 -22.64
C ALA A 20 0.64 -0.82 -23.89
N ALA A 21 -0.47 -1.19 -24.55
CA ALA A 21 -0.46 -2.02 -25.76
C ALA A 21 0.23 -1.31 -26.93
N ALA A 22 -0.06 -0.03 -27.17
CA ALA A 22 0.58 0.72 -28.25
C ALA A 22 2.10 0.82 -28.10
N LEU A 23 2.59 1.04 -26.86
CA LEU A 23 4.02 1.06 -26.59
C LEU A 23 4.62 -0.36 -26.73
N PHE A 24 3.89 -1.40 -26.33
CA PHE A 24 4.31 -2.79 -26.50
C PHE A 24 4.50 -3.11 -28.01
N GLU A 25 3.51 -2.81 -28.84
CA GLU A 25 3.60 -3.03 -30.30
C GLU A 25 4.75 -2.24 -30.94
N ALA A 26 4.93 -0.98 -30.53
CA ALA A 26 6.03 -0.14 -31.03
C ALA A 26 7.41 -0.69 -30.67
N ARG A 27 7.55 -1.38 -29.51
CA ARG A 27 8.83 -1.87 -29.01
C ARG A 27 9.14 -3.30 -29.44
N PHE A 28 8.14 -4.17 -29.51
CA PHE A 28 8.32 -5.59 -29.78
C PHE A 28 7.83 -6.02 -31.19
N GLY A 29 7.09 -5.18 -31.89
CA GLY A 29 6.62 -5.44 -33.26
C GLY A 29 5.46 -6.44 -33.38
N THR A 30 4.88 -6.85 -32.25
CA THR A 30 3.73 -7.78 -32.15
C THR A 30 2.73 -7.25 -31.14
N ALA A 31 1.48 -7.67 -31.23
CA ALA A 31 0.49 -7.37 -30.19
C ALA A 31 0.80 -8.13 -28.88
N PRO A 32 0.48 -7.58 -27.71
CA PRO A 32 0.55 -8.32 -26.46
C PRO A 32 -0.51 -9.42 -26.39
N ALA A 33 -0.33 -10.42 -25.53
CA ALA A 33 -1.33 -11.47 -25.28
C ALA A 33 -2.53 -10.93 -24.47
N GLY A 34 -2.33 -9.82 -23.76
CA GLY A 34 -3.35 -9.12 -23.00
C GLY A 34 -2.78 -7.94 -22.25
N VAL A 35 -3.68 -7.22 -21.57
CA VAL A 35 -3.32 -6.16 -20.61
C VAL A 35 -3.97 -6.47 -19.27
N TRP A 36 -3.21 -6.31 -18.20
CA TRP A 36 -3.67 -6.48 -16.82
C TRP A 36 -3.40 -5.21 -16.03
N ALA A 37 -4.30 -4.90 -15.12
CA ALA A 37 -4.25 -3.71 -14.29
C ALA A 37 -4.25 -4.09 -12.83
N ALA A 38 -3.44 -3.39 -12.02
CA ALA A 38 -3.48 -3.51 -10.57
C ALA A 38 -3.42 -2.13 -9.92
N PRO A 39 -4.22 -1.86 -8.89
CA PRO A 39 -4.29 -0.57 -8.24
C PRO A 39 -3.15 -0.36 -7.24
N GLY A 40 -2.79 0.93 -7.02
CA GLY A 40 -2.19 1.36 -5.78
C GLY A 40 -3.20 1.33 -4.63
N ARG A 41 -2.76 1.69 -3.42
CA ARG A 41 -3.61 1.67 -2.22
C ARG A 41 -3.36 2.86 -1.31
N VAL A 42 -4.33 3.17 -0.48
CA VAL A 42 -4.13 3.85 0.81
C VAL A 42 -4.58 2.93 1.93
N ASN A 43 -3.90 2.99 3.07
CA ASN A 43 -4.38 2.36 4.28
C ASN A 43 -5.13 3.41 5.11
N LEU A 44 -6.39 3.16 5.42
CA LEU A 44 -7.22 4.10 6.17
C LEU A 44 -6.73 4.21 7.62
N ILE A 45 -6.43 3.06 8.25
CA ILE A 45 -5.94 2.97 9.62
C ILE A 45 -5.28 1.60 9.83
N GLY A 46 -4.39 1.47 10.85
CA GLY A 46 -3.65 0.24 11.12
C GLY A 46 -2.25 0.26 10.48
N GLU A 47 -1.54 1.40 10.55
CA GLU A 47 -0.16 1.51 10.05
C GLU A 47 0.83 0.82 10.98
N HIS A 48 1.80 0.13 10.36
CA HIS A 48 2.87 -0.62 11.06
C HIS A 48 2.38 -1.78 11.95
N THR A 49 1.17 -2.28 11.69
CA THR A 49 0.61 -3.41 12.41
C THR A 49 0.71 -4.73 11.65
N ASP A 50 0.86 -4.71 10.33
CA ASP A 50 0.89 -5.89 9.46
C ASP A 50 2.00 -6.88 9.83
N TYR A 51 3.23 -6.44 9.96
CA TYR A 51 4.36 -7.30 10.39
C TYR A 51 4.33 -7.66 11.89
N ASN A 52 3.38 -7.10 12.65
CA ASN A 52 3.08 -7.46 14.04
C ASN A 52 1.92 -8.48 14.16
N GLY A 53 1.45 -9.04 13.05
CA GLY A 53 0.26 -9.90 13.00
C GLY A 53 -1.04 -9.13 13.26
N GLY A 54 -1.02 -7.80 13.11
CA GLY A 54 -2.11 -6.91 13.47
C GLY A 54 -3.19 -6.78 12.41
N LEU A 55 -4.01 -5.75 12.58
CA LEU A 55 -5.13 -5.41 11.70
C LEU A 55 -4.81 -4.18 10.88
N CYS A 56 -5.19 -4.18 9.61
CA CYS A 56 -5.11 -3.05 8.71
C CYS A 56 -6.44 -2.84 7.98
N LEU A 57 -6.68 -1.63 7.49
CA LEU A 57 -7.91 -1.30 6.76
C LEU A 57 -7.62 -0.57 5.44
N PRO A 58 -6.97 -1.21 4.46
CA PRO A 58 -6.69 -0.56 3.20
C PRO A 58 -7.90 -0.53 2.25
N ILE A 59 -7.86 0.44 1.32
CA ILE A 59 -8.67 0.48 0.10
C ILE A 59 -7.75 0.47 -1.12
N ALA A 60 -8.20 -0.15 -2.20
CA ALA A 60 -7.59 0.02 -3.51
C ALA A 60 -7.96 1.40 -4.09
N LEU A 61 -7.00 2.06 -4.70
CA LEU A 61 -7.20 3.35 -5.38
C LEU A 61 -7.72 3.14 -6.82
N PRO A 62 -8.33 4.16 -7.43
CA PRO A 62 -8.63 4.14 -8.87
C PRO A 62 -7.38 4.31 -9.74
N HIS A 63 -6.25 4.72 -9.16
CA HIS A 63 -4.96 4.84 -9.83
C HIS A 63 -4.30 3.46 -9.95
N ARG A 64 -3.89 3.10 -11.18
CA ARG A 64 -3.43 1.75 -11.52
C ARG A 64 -2.13 1.76 -12.29
N THR A 65 -1.44 0.62 -12.21
CA THR A 65 -0.38 0.22 -13.13
C THR A 65 -0.98 -0.79 -14.12
N TYR A 66 -0.79 -0.55 -15.40
CA TYR A 66 -1.19 -1.40 -16.51
C TYR A 66 0.04 -2.09 -17.07
N VAL A 67 -0.04 -3.40 -17.27
CA VAL A 67 1.01 -4.19 -17.91
C VAL A 67 0.46 -4.83 -19.19
N ALA A 68 1.02 -4.48 -20.34
CA ALA A 68 0.85 -5.21 -21.59
C ALA A 68 1.94 -6.28 -21.66
N LEU A 69 1.57 -7.56 -21.75
CA LEU A 69 2.49 -8.68 -21.64
C LEU A 69 2.26 -9.73 -22.71
N ALA A 70 3.34 -10.34 -23.21
CA ALA A 70 3.31 -11.55 -24.02
C ALA A 70 4.31 -12.58 -23.52
N PRO A 71 3.95 -13.88 -23.45
CA PRO A 71 4.86 -14.94 -23.07
C PRO A 71 5.91 -15.20 -24.16
N ARG A 72 7.05 -15.77 -23.75
CA ARG A 72 8.14 -16.21 -24.63
C ARG A 72 8.37 -17.72 -24.48
N ASP A 73 8.98 -18.31 -25.49
CA ASP A 73 9.36 -19.73 -25.45
C ASP A 73 10.71 -19.99 -24.77
N ASP A 74 11.52 -18.92 -24.56
CA ASP A 74 12.80 -18.97 -23.82
C ASP A 74 12.63 -18.50 -22.37
N THR A 75 13.72 -18.29 -21.65
CA THR A 75 13.75 -17.82 -20.25
C THR A 75 14.09 -16.34 -20.11
N THR A 76 14.22 -15.63 -21.23
CA THR A 76 14.55 -14.20 -21.24
C THR A 76 13.32 -13.37 -20.88
N VAL A 77 13.49 -12.46 -19.91
CA VAL A 77 12.51 -11.41 -19.57
C VAL A 77 12.99 -10.08 -20.08
N ARG A 78 12.09 -9.30 -20.71
CA ARG A 78 12.35 -7.94 -21.18
C ARG A 78 11.23 -7.02 -20.71
N VAL A 79 11.58 -5.98 -19.95
CA VAL A 79 10.60 -5.04 -19.40
C VAL A 79 10.94 -3.59 -19.75
N ILE A 80 9.92 -2.80 -20.06
CA ILE A 80 10.00 -1.39 -20.44
C ILE A 80 8.92 -0.61 -19.66
N SER A 81 9.26 0.60 -19.20
CA SER A 81 8.30 1.55 -18.63
C SER A 81 8.01 2.68 -19.60
N ASP A 82 6.76 3.15 -19.66
CA ASP A 82 6.38 4.36 -20.41
C ASP A 82 7.00 5.64 -19.86
N MET A 83 7.53 5.60 -18.64
CA MET A 83 8.30 6.71 -18.05
C MET A 83 9.70 6.83 -18.63
N THR A 84 10.32 5.69 -19.01
CA THR A 84 11.64 5.62 -19.66
C THR A 84 11.57 4.71 -20.90
N PRO A 85 10.79 5.08 -21.93
CA PRO A 85 10.45 4.18 -23.03
C PRO A 85 11.65 3.77 -23.91
N SER A 86 12.78 4.47 -23.81
CA SER A 86 14.02 4.13 -24.50
C SER A 86 14.87 3.06 -23.76
N GLU A 87 14.59 2.84 -22.49
CA GLU A 87 15.34 1.92 -21.63
C GLU A 87 14.62 0.58 -21.52
N MET A 88 15.39 -0.51 -21.58
CA MET A 88 14.89 -1.87 -21.43
C MET A 88 15.72 -2.58 -20.38
N THR A 89 15.04 -3.10 -19.34
CA THR A 89 15.68 -4.02 -18.40
C THR A 89 15.49 -5.44 -18.89
N MET A 90 16.55 -6.25 -18.82
CA MET A 90 16.56 -7.64 -19.27
C MET A 90 17.19 -8.54 -18.24
N ALA A 91 16.66 -9.75 -18.10
CA ALA A 91 17.28 -10.82 -17.33
C ALA A 91 16.96 -12.19 -17.95
N ASP A 92 17.78 -13.17 -17.62
CA ASP A 92 17.50 -14.58 -17.91
C ASP A 92 17.08 -15.24 -16.60
N LEU A 93 15.91 -15.88 -16.57
CA LEU A 93 15.40 -16.55 -15.38
C LEU A 93 16.21 -17.79 -14.99
N ASP A 94 16.92 -18.39 -15.96
CA ASP A 94 17.78 -19.54 -15.67
C ASP A 94 19.05 -19.07 -14.93
N GLY A 95 19.19 -19.56 -13.68
CA GLY A 95 20.29 -19.18 -12.80
C GLY A 95 20.17 -17.79 -12.16
N LEU A 96 19.05 -17.13 -12.28
CA LEU A 96 18.78 -15.86 -11.59
C LEU A 96 18.69 -16.12 -10.08
N ALA A 97 19.47 -15.38 -9.30
CA ALA A 97 19.48 -15.44 -7.84
C ALA A 97 18.73 -14.24 -7.24
N ALA A 98 18.35 -14.34 -5.96
CA ALA A 98 17.83 -13.23 -5.18
C ALA A 98 18.77 -12.01 -5.28
N GLY A 99 18.21 -10.80 -5.45
CA GLY A 99 18.97 -9.56 -5.65
C GLY A 99 19.75 -9.48 -6.97
N GLY A 100 19.48 -10.37 -7.92
CA GLY A 100 20.21 -10.46 -9.20
C GLY A 100 19.80 -9.43 -10.27
N VAL A 101 18.83 -8.56 -9.98
CA VAL A 101 18.34 -7.51 -10.89
C VAL A 101 18.38 -6.17 -10.18
N ASP A 102 18.97 -5.15 -10.81
CA ASP A 102 19.01 -3.79 -10.27
C ASP A 102 17.83 -2.93 -10.77
N GLY A 103 17.47 -1.93 -9.96
CA GLY A 103 16.49 -0.90 -10.29
C GLY A 103 15.05 -1.41 -10.36
N TRP A 104 14.18 -0.66 -11.06
CA TRP A 104 12.75 -0.94 -11.07
C TRP A 104 12.36 -2.29 -11.72
N GLY A 105 13.20 -2.80 -12.62
CA GLY A 105 12.99 -4.10 -13.28
C GLY A 105 13.05 -5.28 -12.29
N ALA A 106 13.65 -5.10 -11.12
CA ALA A 106 13.68 -6.09 -10.05
C ALA A 106 12.29 -6.53 -9.59
N TYR A 107 11.32 -5.61 -9.59
CA TYR A 107 9.95 -5.89 -9.20
C TYR A 107 9.25 -6.89 -10.14
N PRO A 108 9.04 -6.61 -11.44
CA PRO A 108 8.32 -7.54 -12.33
C PRO A 108 9.13 -8.81 -12.64
N ILE A 109 10.45 -8.71 -12.78
CA ILE A 109 11.31 -9.88 -13.02
C ILE A 109 11.33 -10.78 -11.78
N GLY A 110 11.36 -10.18 -10.59
CA GLY A 110 11.29 -10.86 -9.30
C GLY A 110 10.03 -11.70 -9.13
N VAL A 111 8.88 -11.26 -9.67
CA VAL A 111 7.63 -12.06 -9.62
C VAL A 111 7.78 -13.37 -10.39
N ALA A 112 8.35 -13.35 -11.60
CA ALA A 112 8.58 -14.57 -12.36
C ALA A 112 9.59 -15.49 -11.67
N TRP A 113 10.66 -14.91 -11.12
CA TRP A 113 11.63 -15.62 -10.31
C TRP A 113 10.97 -16.27 -9.09
N ALA A 114 10.18 -15.52 -8.31
CA ALA A 114 9.50 -16.03 -7.11
C ALA A 114 8.51 -17.16 -7.42
N LEU A 115 7.75 -17.06 -8.52
CA LEU A 115 6.86 -18.13 -8.95
C LEU A 115 7.65 -19.41 -9.30
N ARG A 116 8.82 -19.31 -9.95
CA ARG A 116 9.68 -20.47 -10.23
C ARG A 116 10.27 -21.06 -8.96
N GLU A 117 10.74 -20.24 -8.02
CA GLU A 117 11.21 -20.72 -6.70
C GLU A 117 10.10 -21.45 -5.93
N ALA A 118 8.84 -21.05 -6.12
CA ALA A 118 7.66 -21.74 -5.58
C ALA A 118 7.30 -23.05 -6.33
N GLY A 119 8.05 -23.42 -7.38
CA GLY A 119 7.90 -24.68 -8.11
C GLY A 119 7.01 -24.59 -9.35
N PHE A 120 6.66 -23.39 -9.82
CA PHE A 120 5.86 -23.20 -11.06
C PHE A 120 6.78 -23.11 -12.29
N ASP A 121 7.43 -24.24 -12.65
CA ASP A 121 8.43 -24.34 -13.72
C ASP A 121 7.88 -23.99 -15.12
N GLN A 122 6.55 -23.96 -15.31
CA GLN A 122 5.92 -23.52 -16.56
C GLN A 122 6.04 -22.01 -16.79
N VAL A 123 6.37 -21.22 -15.76
CA VAL A 123 6.68 -19.80 -15.91
C VAL A 123 8.03 -19.64 -16.62
N ARG A 124 7.97 -18.99 -17.78
CA ARG A 124 9.14 -18.73 -18.67
C ARG A 124 9.35 -17.24 -18.85
N GLY A 125 10.18 -16.88 -19.82
CA GLY A 125 10.45 -15.52 -20.19
C GLY A 125 9.21 -14.81 -20.76
N PHE A 126 9.20 -13.50 -20.68
CA PHE A 126 8.11 -12.67 -21.22
C PHE A 126 8.63 -11.31 -21.66
N ASP A 127 7.87 -10.68 -22.52
CA ASP A 127 8.01 -9.27 -22.89
C ASP A 127 6.90 -8.50 -22.20
N ALA A 128 7.25 -7.37 -21.55
CA ALA A 128 6.24 -6.55 -20.90
C ALA A 128 6.51 -5.05 -21.03
N VAL A 129 5.43 -4.29 -21.10
CA VAL A 129 5.44 -2.82 -21.04
C VAL A 129 4.51 -2.36 -19.93
N PHE A 130 5.02 -1.47 -19.09
CA PHE A 130 4.29 -0.87 -17.99
C PHE A 130 3.90 0.57 -18.27
N SER A 131 2.64 0.90 -17.99
CA SER A 131 2.13 2.27 -17.96
C SER A 131 1.41 2.51 -16.64
N SER A 132 1.75 3.57 -15.91
CA SER A 132 1.23 3.79 -14.57
C SER A 132 0.75 5.22 -14.36
N CYS A 133 -0.37 5.36 -13.62
CA CYS A 133 -0.78 6.63 -13.02
C CYS A 133 -0.70 6.62 -11.49
N VAL A 134 -0.14 5.55 -10.88
CA VAL A 134 0.20 5.55 -9.45
C VAL A 134 1.46 6.37 -9.26
N PRO A 135 1.44 7.46 -8.46
CA PRO A 135 2.62 8.28 -8.25
C PRO A 135 3.77 7.50 -7.62
N LEU A 136 4.97 7.67 -8.16
CA LEU A 136 6.18 7.03 -7.62
C LEU A 136 6.65 7.75 -6.36
N GLY A 137 7.12 6.99 -5.36
CA GLY A 137 7.71 7.54 -4.13
C GLY A 137 6.72 8.25 -3.20
N SER A 138 5.42 8.16 -3.47
CA SER A 138 4.36 8.82 -2.71
C SER A 138 3.82 7.99 -1.52
N GLY A 139 4.33 6.79 -1.30
CA GLY A 139 3.78 5.85 -0.30
C GLY A 139 2.43 5.23 -0.69
N LEU A 140 2.03 5.30 -1.97
CA LEU A 140 0.76 4.77 -2.49
C LEU A 140 0.88 3.40 -3.18
N SER A 141 1.97 2.67 -2.91
CA SER A 141 2.22 1.28 -3.35
C SER A 141 2.30 1.09 -4.86
N SER A 142 3.06 1.93 -5.54
CA SER A 142 3.35 1.73 -6.98
C SER A 142 4.09 0.42 -7.25
N SER A 143 4.93 -0.05 -6.33
CA SER A 143 5.62 -1.34 -6.39
C SER A 143 4.62 -2.51 -6.36
N ALA A 144 3.72 -2.53 -5.37
CA ALA A 144 2.70 -3.57 -5.28
C ALA A 144 1.74 -3.56 -6.49
N ALA A 145 1.39 -2.38 -7.03
CA ALA A 145 0.62 -2.31 -8.26
C ALA A 145 1.37 -2.93 -9.45
N MET A 146 2.69 -2.77 -9.51
CA MET A 146 3.53 -3.38 -10.55
C MET A 146 3.68 -4.88 -10.36
N THR A 147 4.02 -5.35 -9.16
CA THR A 147 4.21 -6.78 -8.86
C THR A 147 2.90 -7.55 -8.99
N CYS A 148 1.77 -7.01 -8.52
CA CYS A 148 0.46 -7.64 -8.61
C CYS A 148 -0.07 -7.71 -10.04
N SER A 149 0.10 -6.64 -10.85
CA SER A 149 -0.31 -6.70 -12.27
C SER A 149 0.52 -7.73 -13.04
N THR A 150 1.81 -7.84 -12.74
CA THR A 150 2.71 -8.86 -13.32
C THR A 150 2.30 -10.27 -12.89
N ALA A 151 2.06 -10.49 -11.58
CA ALA A 151 1.67 -11.80 -11.07
C ALA A 151 0.39 -12.32 -11.72
N LEU A 152 -0.63 -11.45 -11.84
CA LEU A 152 -1.88 -11.82 -12.50
C LEU A 152 -1.70 -12.05 -14.01
N ALA A 153 -0.83 -11.28 -14.67
CA ALA A 153 -0.53 -11.50 -16.08
C ALA A 153 0.17 -12.84 -16.32
N LEU A 154 1.15 -13.18 -15.49
CA LEU A 154 1.86 -14.47 -15.57
C LEU A 154 0.94 -15.66 -15.23
N ASP A 155 0.03 -15.50 -14.27
CA ASP A 155 -1.00 -16.49 -13.96
C ASP A 155 -1.84 -16.83 -15.20
N ASP A 156 -2.32 -15.80 -15.90
CA ASP A 156 -3.15 -15.96 -17.10
C ASP A 156 -2.38 -16.58 -18.27
N VAL A 157 -1.21 -16.02 -18.64
CA VAL A 157 -0.49 -16.43 -19.85
C VAL A 157 0.17 -17.78 -19.72
N TYR A 158 0.50 -18.23 -18.51
CA TYR A 158 1.07 -19.53 -18.23
C TYR A 158 0.07 -20.55 -17.66
N GLY A 159 -1.20 -20.14 -17.51
CA GLY A 159 -2.29 -21.02 -17.12
C GLY A 159 -2.14 -21.61 -15.70
N LEU A 160 -1.68 -20.81 -14.72
CA LEU A 160 -1.51 -21.26 -13.34
C LEU A 160 -2.87 -21.42 -12.64
N GLY A 161 -3.85 -20.55 -12.96
CA GLY A 161 -5.23 -20.64 -12.52
C GLY A 161 -5.50 -20.10 -11.11
N PHE A 162 -4.62 -19.26 -10.59
CA PHE A 162 -4.74 -18.69 -9.23
C PHE A 162 -5.61 -17.43 -9.17
N GLY A 163 -5.63 -16.61 -10.21
CA GLY A 163 -6.31 -15.31 -10.22
C GLY A 163 -7.82 -15.37 -10.04
N GLY A 164 -8.42 -16.55 -10.29
CA GLY A 164 -9.87 -16.77 -10.26
C GLY A 164 -10.49 -17.01 -8.88
N SER A 165 -9.69 -17.18 -7.81
CA SER A 165 -10.17 -17.42 -6.45
C SER A 165 -9.38 -16.63 -5.43
N ASP A 166 -9.98 -16.37 -4.25
CA ASP A 166 -9.31 -15.65 -3.17
C ASP A 166 -8.11 -16.45 -2.62
N GLU A 167 -8.26 -17.77 -2.47
CA GLU A 167 -7.18 -18.67 -2.08
C GLU A 167 -6.02 -18.69 -3.09
N GLY A 168 -6.35 -18.70 -4.39
CA GLY A 168 -5.34 -18.64 -5.44
C GLY A 168 -4.59 -17.31 -5.44
N ARG A 169 -5.28 -16.21 -5.20
CA ARG A 169 -4.66 -14.87 -5.13
C ARG A 169 -3.62 -14.77 -4.03
N ILE A 170 -3.72 -15.53 -2.93
CA ILE A 170 -2.68 -15.58 -1.90
C ILE A 170 -1.34 -16.07 -2.49
N THR A 171 -1.37 -17.09 -3.35
CA THR A 171 -0.14 -17.56 -4.02
C THR A 171 0.52 -16.46 -4.87
N LEU A 172 -0.29 -15.66 -5.57
CA LEU A 172 0.20 -14.53 -6.36
C LEU A 172 0.71 -13.39 -5.47
N ILE A 173 0.05 -13.14 -4.33
CA ILE A 173 0.48 -12.18 -3.31
C ILE A 173 1.83 -12.61 -2.72
N ASP A 174 1.99 -13.88 -2.35
CA ASP A 174 3.23 -14.40 -1.79
C ASP A 174 4.40 -14.24 -2.77
N ALA A 175 4.18 -14.52 -4.06
CA ALA A 175 5.18 -14.29 -5.10
C ALA A 175 5.53 -12.79 -5.26
N ALA A 176 4.53 -11.90 -5.20
CA ALA A 176 4.75 -10.45 -5.27
C ALA A 176 5.52 -9.93 -4.05
N VAL A 177 5.18 -10.40 -2.84
CA VAL A 177 5.89 -10.07 -1.60
C VAL A 177 7.34 -10.58 -1.64
N MET A 178 7.57 -11.82 -2.08
CA MET A 178 8.90 -12.40 -2.22
C MET A 178 9.74 -11.62 -3.24
N ALA A 179 9.14 -11.19 -4.35
CA ALA A 179 9.80 -10.35 -5.35
C ALA A 179 10.27 -9.01 -4.76
N GLU A 180 9.44 -8.36 -3.96
CA GLU A 180 9.81 -7.08 -3.31
C GLU A 180 10.90 -7.29 -2.26
N ASN A 181 10.75 -8.27 -1.37
CA ASN A 181 11.67 -8.50 -0.28
C ASN A 181 13.04 -9.04 -0.75
N GLU A 182 13.05 -10.03 -1.62
CA GLU A 182 14.26 -10.80 -1.94
C GLU A 182 14.93 -10.37 -3.25
N MET A 183 14.14 -9.92 -4.25
CA MET A 183 14.73 -9.46 -5.51
C MET A 183 15.01 -7.97 -5.50
N ALA A 184 14.04 -7.14 -5.06
CA ALA A 184 14.18 -5.69 -5.06
C ALA A 184 14.82 -5.15 -3.76
N GLY A 185 14.87 -5.93 -2.67
CA GLY A 185 15.41 -5.52 -1.38
C GLY A 185 14.54 -4.48 -0.66
N ALA A 186 13.24 -4.46 -0.95
CA ALA A 186 12.27 -3.55 -0.35
C ALA A 186 11.43 -4.30 0.70
N SER A 187 11.55 -3.93 1.96
CA SER A 187 10.80 -4.60 3.05
C SER A 187 9.31 -4.33 2.96
N THR A 188 8.49 -5.37 2.84
CA THR A 188 7.01 -5.30 2.89
C THR A 188 6.42 -6.39 3.77
N GLY A 189 5.34 -6.08 4.48
CA GLY A 189 4.55 -7.03 5.28
C GLY A 189 3.40 -7.70 4.51
N GLY A 190 3.18 -7.31 3.25
CA GLY A 190 2.12 -7.88 2.40
C GLY A 190 0.78 -7.13 2.42
N LEU A 191 0.62 -6.09 3.24
CA LEU A 191 -0.58 -5.24 3.24
C LEU A 191 -0.90 -4.70 1.84
N ASP A 192 0.10 -4.18 1.17
CA ASP A 192 0.00 -3.51 -0.13
C ASP A 192 -0.51 -4.46 -1.22
N GLN A 193 0.08 -5.65 -1.28
CA GLN A 193 -0.27 -6.69 -2.25
C GLN A 193 -1.67 -7.26 -1.96
N ASN A 194 -2.03 -7.45 -0.68
CA ASN A 194 -3.39 -7.84 -0.30
C ASN A 194 -4.42 -6.80 -0.74
N ALA A 195 -4.17 -5.51 -0.51
CA ALA A 195 -5.06 -4.45 -0.96
C ALA A 195 -5.20 -4.44 -2.49
N SER A 196 -4.07 -4.52 -3.21
CA SER A 196 -4.04 -4.51 -4.68
C SER A 196 -4.76 -5.71 -5.30
N MET A 197 -4.71 -6.88 -4.66
CA MET A 197 -5.27 -8.12 -5.18
C MET A 197 -6.67 -8.47 -4.67
N ARG A 198 -7.11 -7.95 -3.50
CA ARG A 198 -8.30 -8.49 -2.81
C ARG A 198 -9.38 -7.45 -2.48
N CYS A 199 -9.14 -6.14 -2.67
CA CYS A 199 -10.18 -5.13 -2.46
C CYS A 199 -11.31 -5.25 -3.48
N ALA A 200 -12.54 -4.99 -3.02
CA ALA A 200 -13.70 -4.83 -3.88
C ALA A 200 -14.03 -3.33 -4.06
N ALA A 201 -14.72 -2.99 -5.15
CA ALA A 201 -15.23 -1.64 -5.33
C ALA A 201 -16.16 -1.24 -4.18
N ASP A 202 -16.07 0.02 -3.74
CA ASP A 202 -16.84 0.61 -2.64
C ASP A 202 -16.66 -0.11 -1.27
N HIS A 203 -15.53 -0.85 -1.12
CA HIS A 203 -15.20 -1.53 0.14
C HIS A 203 -13.74 -1.27 0.53
N ALA A 204 -13.50 -1.17 1.83
CA ALA A 204 -12.21 -1.42 2.44
C ALA A 204 -12.07 -2.91 2.76
N ILE A 205 -10.86 -3.39 2.94
CA ILE A 205 -10.66 -4.73 3.50
C ILE A 205 -10.14 -4.62 4.94
N ARG A 206 -10.86 -5.25 5.89
CA ARG A 206 -10.29 -5.56 7.19
C ARG A 206 -9.33 -6.72 6.99
N LEU A 207 -8.07 -6.38 6.87
CA LEU A 207 -6.98 -7.35 6.69
C LEU A 207 -6.46 -7.77 8.06
N ASP A 208 -6.51 -9.05 8.35
CA ASP A 208 -5.94 -9.67 9.53
C ASP A 208 -4.63 -10.37 9.14
N CYS A 209 -3.51 -9.82 9.60
CA CYS A 209 -2.17 -10.29 9.27
C CYS A 209 -1.66 -11.37 10.25
N MET A 210 -2.54 -11.95 11.09
CA MET A 210 -2.14 -13.03 11.99
C MET A 210 -1.67 -14.26 11.18
N PRO A 211 -0.46 -14.78 11.42
CA PRO A 211 0.05 -15.94 10.71
C PRO A 211 -0.85 -17.18 10.86
N GLY A 212 -0.99 -17.94 9.78
CA GLY A 212 -1.71 -19.22 9.77
C GLY A 212 -3.21 -19.09 9.50
N LEU A 213 -3.72 -17.90 9.23
CA LEU A 213 -5.11 -17.71 8.78
C LEU A 213 -5.28 -18.21 7.33
N THR A 214 -6.45 -18.76 7.03
CA THR A 214 -6.86 -19.02 5.64
C THR A 214 -7.21 -17.70 4.93
N ALA A 215 -7.29 -17.72 3.59
CA ALA A 215 -7.70 -16.54 2.82
C ALA A 215 -9.02 -15.96 3.37
N ALA A 216 -10.04 -16.77 3.55
CA ALA A 216 -11.34 -16.34 4.05
C ALA A 216 -11.32 -15.79 5.48
N GLN A 217 -10.34 -16.17 6.31
CA GLN A 217 -10.18 -15.66 7.67
C GLN A 217 -9.38 -14.36 7.70
N SER A 218 -8.46 -14.18 6.76
CA SER A 218 -7.53 -13.04 6.75
C SER A 218 -8.14 -11.77 6.17
N VAL A 219 -9.24 -11.82 5.41
CA VAL A 219 -9.89 -10.66 4.80
C VAL A 219 -11.39 -10.67 5.01
N ARG A 220 -11.93 -9.52 5.45
CA ARG A 220 -13.36 -9.22 5.44
C ARG A 220 -13.58 -7.92 4.67
N GLN A 221 -14.53 -7.94 3.72
CA GLN A 221 -14.93 -6.73 2.99
C GLN A 221 -15.79 -5.86 3.89
N GLU A 222 -15.40 -4.59 4.06
CA GLU A 222 -16.11 -3.60 4.86
C GLU A 222 -16.67 -2.52 3.93
N PRO A 223 -17.99 -2.28 3.91
CA PRO A 223 -18.56 -1.21 3.10
C PRO A 223 -17.89 0.15 3.39
N PHE A 224 -17.41 0.80 2.33
CA PHE A 224 -16.72 2.09 2.43
C PHE A 224 -17.13 3.00 1.27
N ASP A 225 -18.42 3.34 1.21
CA ASP A 225 -18.97 4.31 0.27
C ASP A 225 -19.09 5.68 0.94
N LEU A 226 -18.11 6.54 0.70
CA LEU A 226 -18.08 7.91 1.25
C LEU A 226 -19.21 8.79 0.71
N SER A 227 -19.67 8.52 -0.51
CA SER A 227 -20.73 9.31 -1.16
C SER A 227 -22.06 9.19 -0.42
N ALA A 228 -22.33 8.04 0.21
CA ALA A 228 -23.52 7.81 1.04
C ALA A 228 -23.60 8.75 2.25
N TYR A 229 -22.46 9.27 2.69
CA TYR A 229 -22.36 10.20 3.83
C TYR A 229 -22.04 11.64 3.40
N GLY A 230 -22.01 11.93 2.08
CA GLY A 230 -21.61 13.25 1.58
C GLY A 230 -20.16 13.61 1.85
N LEU A 231 -19.27 12.62 1.81
CA LEU A 231 -17.85 12.75 2.10
C LEU A 231 -16.97 12.48 0.90
N GLU A 232 -15.72 12.94 1.01
CA GLU A 232 -14.58 12.60 0.12
C GLU A 232 -13.38 12.19 0.97
N LEU A 233 -12.50 11.39 0.38
CA LEU A 233 -11.17 11.13 0.91
C LEU A 233 -10.16 11.91 0.06
N LEU A 234 -9.58 12.95 0.63
CA LEU A 234 -8.44 13.64 0.04
C LEU A 234 -7.18 12.80 0.30
N VAL A 235 -6.48 12.43 -0.76
CA VAL A 235 -5.09 11.93 -0.68
C VAL A 235 -4.18 13.06 -1.15
N LEU A 236 -3.13 13.37 -0.41
CA LEU A 236 -2.18 14.40 -0.75
C LEU A 236 -0.76 13.88 -0.58
N ASP A 237 -0.06 13.77 -1.70
CA ASP A 237 1.37 13.46 -1.77
C ASP A 237 2.16 14.73 -1.42
N THR A 238 2.89 14.70 -0.32
CA THR A 238 3.62 15.85 0.22
C THR A 238 4.86 16.19 -0.58
N GLN A 239 5.29 15.31 -1.49
CA GLN A 239 6.57 15.42 -2.21
C GLN A 239 7.80 15.52 -1.28
N ALA A 240 7.62 15.22 0.02
CA ALA A 240 8.75 15.10 0.93
C ALA A 240 9.69 13.99 0.44
N PRO A 241 11.00 14.22 0.43
CA PRO A 241 11.96 13.21 -0.02
C PRO A 241 11.79 11.93 0.79
N HIS A 242 11.32 10.88 0.13
CA HIS A 242 11.09 9.59 0.77
C HIS A 242 12.42 8.87 0.94
N GLN A 243 12.92 8.81 2.17
CA GLN A 243 14.19 8.14 2.51
C GLN A 243 13.94 6.68 2.89
N LEU A 244 13.38 5.88 1.97
CA LEU A 244 13.13 4.44 2.19
C LEU A 244 14.38 3.59 2.44
N ASN A 245 15.57 4.11 2.14
CA ASN A 245 16.81 3.32 2.12
C ASN A 245 17.68 3.46 3.37
N ASP A 246 17.22 4.10 4.43
CA ASP A 246 18.04 4.34 5.63
C ASP A 246 17.89 3.28 6.73
N GLY A 247 17.15 2.20 6.49
CA GLY A 247 16.91 1.11 7.46
C GLY A 247 15.95 1.47 8.59
N GLN A 248 15.30 2.64 8.59
CA GLN A 248 14.42 3.06 9.68
C GLN A 248 13.16 2.22 9.76
N TYR A 249 12.58 1.83 8.62
CA TYR A 249 11.44 0.92 8.60
C TYR A 249 11.81 -0.44 9.22
N GLU A 250 12.93 -1.01 8.80
CA GLU A 250 13.44 -2.27 9.34
C GLU A 250 13.75 -2.16 10.84
N ALA A 251 14.31 -1.04 11.30
CA ALA A 251 14.57 -0.80 12.73
C ALA A 251 13.27 -0.79 13.56
N ARG A 252 12.15 -0.28 13.01
CA ARG A 252 10.83 -0.36 13.69
C ARG A 252 10.35 -1.80 13.83
N ARG A 253 10.46 -2.57 12.74
CA ARG A 253 10.10 -3.99 12.72
C ARG A 253 10.93 -4.79 13.71
N THR A 254 12.26 -4.68 13.65
CA THR A 254 13.18 -5.37 14.57
C THR A 254 12.86 -5.07 16.04
N MET A 255 12.62 -3.80 16.38
CA MET A 255 12.27 -3.43 17.76
C MET A 255 10.96 -4.05 18.23
N CYS A 256 9.96 -4.18 17.36
CA CYS A 256 8.71 -4.87 17.70
C CYS A 256 8.92 -6.38 17.90
N GLU A 257 9.77 -7.01 17.07
CA GLU A 257 10.12 -8.42 17.22
C GLU A 257 10.88 -8.67 18.53
N GLU A 258 11.82 -7.81 18.89
CA GLU A 258 12.51 -7.84 20.18
C GLU A 258 11.54 -7.67 21.37
N ALA A 259 10.60 -6.71 21.27
CA ALA A 259 9.60 -6.51 22.31
C ALA A 259 8.70 -7.74 22.47
N ALA A 260 8.27 -8.38 21.39
CA ALA A 260 7.50 -9.62 21.44
C ALA A 260 8.28 -10.75 22.14
N GLN A 261 9.58 -10.87 21.88
CA GLN A 261 10.45 -11.84 22.56
C GLN A 261 10.53 -11.56 24.07
N ILE A 262 10.72 -10.31 24.49
CA ILE A 262 10.77 -9.92 25.92
C ILE A 262 9.44 -10.26 26.61
N LEU A 263 8.31 -9.99 25.93
CA LEU A 263 6.96 -10.27 26.43
C LEU A 263 6.59 -11.76 26.34
N GLY A 264 7.43 -12.61 25.74
CA GLY A 264 7.22 -14.06 25.63
C GLY A 264 6.07 -14.46 24.69
N VAL A 265 5.80 -13.65 23.67
CA VAL A 265 4.74 -13.87 22.68
C VAL A 265 5.31 -13.99 21.27
N PRO A 266 4.61 -14.67 20.33
CA PRO A 266 5.09 -14.82 18.96
C PRO A 266 5.05 -13.51 18.16
N ASN A 267 4.16 -12.58 18.50
CA ASN A 267 4.01 -11.25 17.91
C ASN A 267 3.19 -10.35 18.84
N LEU A 268 3.19 -9.05 18.60
CA LEU A 268 2.50 -8.07 19.47
C LEU A 268 0.97 -8.13 19.37
N ARG A 269 0.40 -8.75 18.32
CA ARG A 269 -1.06 -8.95 18.20
C ARG A 269 -1.63 -9.74 19.37
N VAL A 270 -0.92 -10.75 19.86
CA VAL A 270 -1.38 -11.56 21.00
C VAL A 270 -1.58 -10.69 22.25
N VAL A 271 -0.68 -9.76 22.47
CA VAL A 271 -0.77 -8.80 23.60
C VAL A 271 -1.85 -7.77 23.34
N ALA A 272 -1.95 -7.26 22.11
CA ALA A 272 -2.97 -6.29 21.72
C ALA A 272 -4.40 -6.84 21.94
N ASP A 273 -4.64 -8.09 21.56
CA ASP A 273 -5.94 -8.74 21.77
C ASP A 273 -6.28 -8.86 23.27
N GLN A 274 -5.30 -9.19 24.12
CA GLN A 274 -5.48 -9.25 25.58
C GLN A 274 -5.79 -7.88 26.18
N VAL A 275 -5.04 -6.85 25.78
CA VAL A 275 -5.22 -5.47 26.26
C VAL A 275 -6.58 -4.93 25.83
N ASN A 276 -6.93 -5.06 24.55
CA ASN A 276 -8.19 -4.53 24.00
C ASN A 276 -9.44 -5.26 24.53
N ALA A 277 -9.31 -6.51 24.97
CA ALA A 277 -10.39 -7.27 25.59
C ALA A 277 -10.47 -7.10 27.13
N ALA A 278 -9.54 -6.39 27.74
CA ALA A 278 -9.53 -6.19 29.19
C ALA A 278 -10.67 -5.27 29.66
N ALA A 279 -11.11 -5.46 30.91
CA ALA A 279 -12.13 -4.61 31.52
C ALA A 279 -11.68 -3.14 31.67
N ASP A 280 -10.36 -2.93 31.83
CA ASP A 280 -9.68 -1.64 31.81
C ASP A 280 -8.48 -1.74 30.85
N PRO A 281 -8.68 -1.42 29.56
CA PRO A 281 -7.60 -1.51 28.58
C PRO A 281 -6.41 -0.58 28.86
N ALA A 282 -6.67 0.58 29.48
CA ALA A 282 -5.60 1.52 29.82
C ALA A 282 -4.68 0.95 30.91
N ALA A 283 -5.24 0.39 31.97
CA ALA A 283 -4.46 -0.27 33.01
C ALA A 283 -3.71 -1.50 32.48
N ALA A 284 -4.36 -2.31 31.63
CA ALA A 284 -3.73 -3.48 31.01
C ALA A 284 -2.57 -3.08 30.08
N LEU A 285 -2.69 -1.99 29.35
CA LEU A 285 -1.59 -1.45 28.53
C LEU A 285 -0.41 -1.03 29.39
N GLU A 286 -0.63 -0.29 30.45
CA GLU A 286 0.45 0.14 31.36
C GLU A 286 1.15 -1.07 32.02
N ASP A 287 0.42 -2.12 32.38
CA ASP A 287 0.98 -3.37 32.92
C ASP A 287 1.92 -4.05 31.89
N VAL A 288 1.55 -4.05 30.62
CA VAL A 288 2.40 -4.57 29.53
C VAL A 288 3.65 -3.71 29.38
N LEU A 289 3.47 -2.39 29.27
CA LEU A 289 4.58 -1.45 29.03
C LEU A 289 5.58 -1.45 30.19
N SER A 290 5.13 -1.70 31.42
CA SER A 290 6.00 -1.78 32.60
C SER A 290 6.99 -2.95 32.56
N GLN A 291 6.77 -3.96 31.71
CA GLN A 291 7.67 -5.11 31.51
C GLN A 291 8.84 -4.82 30.55
N LEU A 292 8.81 -3.69 29.89
CA LEU A 292 9.83 -3.26 28.93
C LEU A 292 10.70 -2.18 29.61
N ASP A 293 12.02 -2.33 29.60
CA ASP A 293 12.93 -1.38 30.23
C ASP A 293 13.20 -0.14 29.37
N ASP A 294 13.21 -0.30 28.05
CA ASP A 294 13.51 0.77 27.08
C ASP A 294 12.29 1.64 26.80
N GLU A 295 12.40 2.97 27.01
CA GLU A 295 11.30 3.91 26.82
C GLU A 295 10.91 4.05 25.35
N THR A 296 11.85 3.96 24.42
CA THR A 296 11.56 3.99 22.99
C THR A 296 10.76 2.76 22.60
N MET A 297 11.16 1.58 23.08
CA MET A 297 10.43 0.33 22.86
C MET A 297 9.00 0.41 23.44
N ARG A 298 8.81 0.97 24.65
CA ARG A 298 7.48 1.19 25.23
C ARG A 298 6.58 2.02 24.31
N ARG A 299 7.10 3.12 23.76
CA ARG A 299 6.35 3.96 22.83
C ARG A 299 5.96 3.19 21.56
N ARG A 300 6.90 2.42 20.95
CA ARG A 300 6.61 1.58 19.77
C ARG A 300 5.51 0.55 20.05
N VAL A 301 5.62 -0.15 21.17
CA VAL A 301 4.63 -1.15 21.61
C VAL A 301 3.28 -0.50 21.90
N ARG A 302 3.24 0.68 22.54
CA ARG A 302 2.02 1.45 22.75
C ARG A 302 1.32 1.75 21.44
N HIS A 303 2.06 2.25 20.43
CA HIS A 303 1.50 2.50 19.10
C HIS A 303 0.85 1.23 18.54
N VAL A 304 1.59 0.13 18.44
CA VAL A 304 1.10 -1.11 17.82
C VAL A 304 -0.16 -1.63 18.50
N ILE A 305 -0.16 -1.70 19.85
CA ILE A 305 -1.32 -2.20 20.60
C ILE A 305 -2.55 -1.33 20.40
N THR A 306 -2.40 -0.02 20.50
CA THR A 306 -3.53 0.92 20.37
C THR A 306 -3.99 1.05 18.92
N GLU A 307 -3.08 1.00 17.95
CA GLU A 307 -3.42 1.09 16.53
C GLU A 307 -4.21 -0.13 16.05
N ILE A 308 -3.88 -1.34 16.52
CA ILE A 308 -4.68 -2.54 16.24
C ILE A 308 -6.12 -2.36 16.73
N GLY A 309 -6.33 -1.80 17.92
CA GLY A 309 -7.69 -1.54 18.44
C GLY A 309 -8.44 -0.49 17.63
N ARG A 310 -7.75 0.58 17.19
CA ARG A 310 -8.37 1.65 16.39
C ARG A 310 -8.96 1.15 15.08
N VAL A 311 -8.47 0.06 14.51
CA VAL A 311 -9.00 -0.49 13.25
C VAL A 311 -10.47 -0.92 13.42
N ASP A 312 -10.76 -1.76 14.42
CA ASP A 312 -12.14 -2.22 14.67
C ASP A 312 -13.03 -1.08 15.19
N ASP A 313 -12.47 -0.14 15.97
CA ASP A 313 -13.19 1.05 16.42
C ASP A 313 -13.60 1.94 15.23
N PHE A 314 -12.70 2.14 14.25
CA PHE A 314 -12.98 2.91 13.05
C PHE A 314 -14.07 2.25 12.20
N ILE A 315 -13.97 0.94 11.96
CA ILE A 315 -15.00 0.16 11.25
C ILE A 315 -16.35 0.33 11.94
N GLY A 316 -16.37 0.19 13.26
CA GLY A 316 -17.60 0.36 14.05
C GLY A 316 -18.18 1.77 13.99
N ALA A 317 -17.36 2.81 14.10
CA ALA A 317 -17.80 4.21 14.04
C ALA A 317 -18.32 4.54 12.62
N PHE A 318 -17.54 4.27 11.59
CA PHE A 318 -17.90 4.53 10.20
C PHE A 318 -19.19 3.79 9.79
N GLY A 319 -19.29 2.49 10.13
CA GLY A 319 -20.47 1.67 9.82
C GLY A 319 -21.77 2.15 10.49
N ARG A 320 -21.69 2.93 11.57
CA ARG A 320 -22.86 3.60 12.22
C ARG A 320 -23.10 5.01 11.70
N GLY A 321 -22.26 5.52 10.78
CA GLY A 321 -22.32 6.90 10.32
C GLY A 321 -21.81 7.92 11.36
N ASP A 322 -21.07 7.49 12.36
CA ASP A 322 -20.43 8.35 13.36
C ASP A 322 -19.09 8.89 12.81
N ILE A 323 -19.22 9.86 11.91
CA ILE A 323 -18.09 10.41 11.15
C ILE A 323 -17.15 11.22 12.05
N GLU A 324 -17.67 11.87 13.07
CA GLU A 324 -16.86 12.61 14.05
C GLU A 324 -15.91 11.67 14.80
N THR A 325 -16.42 10.54 15.28
CA THR A 325 -15.58 9.51 15.94
C THR A 325 -14.59 8.89 14.95
N ALA A 326 -15.01 8.58 13.71
CA ALA A 326 -14.11 8.06 12.69
C ALA A 326 -12.95 9.03 12.38
N GLY A 327 -13.25 10.34 12.25
CA GLY A 327 -12.25 11.40 12.10
C GLY A 327 -11.31 11.53 13.30
N ALA A 328 -11.85 11.46 14.52
CA ALA A 328 -11.06 11.50 15.74
C ALA A 328 -10.08 10.32 15.84
N LEU A 329 -10.46 9.13 15.34
CA LEU A 329 -9.58 7.96 15.28
C LEU A 329 -8.43 8.16 14.26
N PHE A 330 -8.68 8.81 13.11
CA PHE A 330 -7.60 9.21 12.20
C PHE A 330 -6.61 10.14 12.90
N ASN A 331 -7.12 11.15 13.62
CA ASN A 331 -6.28 12.09 14.36
C ASN A 331 -5.43 11.39 15.44
N ALA A 332 -6.05 10.51 16.24
CA ALA A 332 -5.34 9.75 17.26
C ALA A 332 -4.28 8.79 16.68
N SER A 333 -4.55 8.21 15.50
CA SER A 333 -3.58 7.38 14.78
C SER A 333 -2.38 8.22 14.32
N HIS A 334 -2.60 9.42 13.74
CA HIS A 334 -1.49 10.29 13.33
C HIS A 334 -0.65 10.75 14.52
N ASP A 335 -1.30 11.17 15.59
CA ASP A 335 -0.59 11.61 16.80
C ASP A 335 0.28 10.48 17.38
N SER A 336 -0.21 9.24 17.37
CA SER A 336 0.56 8.07 17.80
C SER A 336 1.71 7.74 16.82
N LEU A 337 1.51 7.88 15.51
CA LEU A 337 2.57 7.71 14.49
C LEU A 337 3.67 8.75 14.64
N ARG A 338 3.31 9.99 15.01
CA ARG A 338 4.26 11.08 15.26
C ARG A 338 4.99 10.91 16.58
N ASP A 339 4.26 10.72 17.69
CA ASP A 339 4.80 10.86 19.05
C ASP A 339 5.31 9.54 19.62
N ASP A 340 4.62 8.42 19.32
CA ASP A 340 4.99 7.10 19.81
C ASP A 340 5.87 6.34 18.79
N TYR A 341 5.48 6.33 17.50
CA TYR A 341 6.19 5.56 16.48
C TYR A 341 7.33 6.32 15.79
N GLU A 342 7.23 7.65 15.76
CA GLU A 342 8.23 8.57 15.19
C GLU A 342 8.57 8.24 13.73
N VAL A 343 7.53 8.15 12.90
CA VAL A 343 7.65 7.88 11.47
C VAL A 343 7.14 9.03 10.60
N THR A 344 6.73 10.14 11.21
CA THR A 344 6.33 11.33 10.47
C THR A 344 7.53 12.23 10.16
N VAL A 345 7.33 13.15 9.24
CA VAL A 345 8.25 14.22 8.89
C VAL A 345 7.49 15.56 8.91
N PRO A 346 8.18 16.70 8.97
CA PRO A 346 7.52 18.01 9.10
C PRO A 346 6.46 18.27 8.02
N GLU A 347 6.67 17.82 6.79
CA GLU A 347 5.72 17.97 5.68
C GLU A 347 4.41 17.21 5.95
N LEU A 348 4.49 15.98 6.48
CA LEU A 348 3.32 15.20 6.85
C LEU A 348 2.55 15.85 8.00
N ASP A 349 3.25 16.27 9.05
CA ASP A 349 2.64 16.90 10.22
C ASP A 349 1.93 18.20 9.85
N VAL A 350 2.60 19.04 9.06
CA VAL A 350 2.01 20.31 8.59
C VAL A 350 0.79 20.09 7.70
N ALA A 351 0.85 19.10 6.78
CA ALA A 351 -0.28 18.80 5.92
C ALA A 351 -1.50 18.34 6.73
N VAL A 352 -1.27 17.51 7.76
CA VAL A 352 -2.33 17.03 8.67
C VAL A 352 -2.89 18.17 9.51
N ASP A 353 -2.05 19.00 10.10
CA ASP A 353 -2.50 20.13 10.93
C ASP A 353 -3.36 21.12 10.12
N VAL A 354 -2.89 21.49 8.91
CA VAL A 354 -3.68 22.38 8.01
C VAL A 354 -5.00 21.71 7.60
N ALA A 355 -5.01 20.41 7.27
CA ALA A 355 -6.25 19.72 6.90
C ALA A 355 -7.27 19.76 8.05
N ARG A 356 -6.82 19.56 9.30
CA ARG A 356 -7.65 19.64 10.51
C ARG A 356 -8.18 21.06 10.73
N ASP A 357 -7.31 22.07 10.64
CA ASP A 357 -7.66 23.49 10.82
C ASP A 357 -8.66 23.97 9.76
N GLU A 358 -8.59 23.42 8.55
CA GLU A 358 -9.48 23.68 7.43
C GLU A 358 -10.78 22.85 7.44
N GLY A 359 -11.02 22.09 8.51
CA GLY A 359 -12.29 21.43 8.77
C GLY A 359 -12.40 20.00 8.25
N ALA A 360 -11.30 19.30 8.05
CA ALA A 360 -11.33 17.84 7.90
C ALA A 360 -11.84 17.19 9.21
N TYR A 361 -12.70 16.20 9.12
CA TYR A 361 -13.11 15.39 10.28
C TYR A 361 -11.93 14.74 10.96
N GLY A 362 -10.95 14.31 10.18
CA GLY A 362 -9.68 13.81 10.63
C GLY A 362 -8.70 13.67 9.47
N ALA A 363 -7.41 13.72 9.80
CA ALA A 363 -6.32 13.56 8.85
C ALA A 363 -5.16 12.81 9.49
N ARG A 364 -4.45 12.01 8.65
CA ARG A 364 -3.29 11.23 9.07
C ARG A 364 -2.37 10.89 7.89
N MET A 365 -1.11 10.60 8.19
CA MET A 365 -0.25 9.98 7.19
C MET A 365 -0.76 8.58 6.81
N THR A 366 -0.39 8.09 5.63
CA THR A 366 -0.67 6.73 5.17
C THR A 366 0.61 6.11 4.59
N GLY A 367 0.76 4.78 4.76
CA GLY A 367 1.95 4.04 4.35
C GLY A 367 3.06 4.00 5.40
N GLY A 368 4.29 3.77 4.97
CA GLY A 368 5.43 3.55 5.87
C GLY A 368 5.97 4.78 6.59
N GLY A 369 5.53 5.99 6.24
CA GLY A 369 6.07 7.23 6.82
C GLY A 369 7.41 7.65 6.20
N PHE A 370 8.15 8.50 6.91
CA PHE A 370 9.42 9.10 6.48
C PHE A 370 9.30 9.90 5.17
N GLY A 371 8.12 10.45 4.90
CA GLY A 371 7.68 11.12 3.67
C GLY A 371 6.41 10.50 3.12
N GLY A 372 6.08 10.78 1.86
CA GLY A 372 4.91 10.24 1.17
C GLY A 372 3.64 11.03 1.39
N SER A 373 2.52 10.37 1.67
CA SER A 373 1.19 10.97 1.59
C SER A 373 0.46 11.04 2.92
N ILE A 374 -0.49 11.98 2.98
CA ILE A 374 -1.56 12.00 3.98
C ILE A 374 -2.89 11.60 3.34
N ILE A 375 -3.83 11.18 4.18
CA ILE A 375 -5.25 11.08 3.86
C ILE A 375 -6.05 11.98 4.81
N ALA A 376 -7.11 12.60 4.29
CA ALA A 376 -8.03 13.41 5.09
C ALA A 376 -9.47 13.10 4.72
N LEU A 377 -10.31 12.87 5.74
CA LEU A 377 -11.76 12.67 5.60
C LEU A 377 -12.44 14.04 5.61
N VAL A 378 -13.06 14.43 4.50
CA VAL A 378 -13.58 15.78 4.30
C VAL A 378 -15.01 15.74 3.74
N ASN A 379 -15.75 16.85 3.88
CA ASN A 379 -17.03 16.99 3.18
C ASN A 379 -16.85 16.98 1.66
N ALA A 380 -17.83 16.45 0.95
CA ALA A 380 -17.83 16.44 -0.51
C ALA A 380 -17.69 17.86 -1.08
N GLY A 381 -16.76 18.03 -2.03
CA GLY A 381 -16.43 19.31 -2.67
C GLY A 381 -15.36 20.14 -1.94
N GLU A 382 -14.91 19.75 -0.74
CA GLU A 382 -13.91 20.51 0.02
C GLU A 382 -12.45 20.11 -0.28
N SER A 383 -12.22 18.97 -0.90
CA SER A 383 -10.86 18.44 -1.16
C SER A 383 -9.94 19.45 -1.86
N ARG A 384 -10.45 20.17 -2.86
CA ARG A 384 -9.64 21.16 -3.61
C ARG A 384 -9.27 22.37 -2.77
N ARG A 385 -10.19 22.86 -1.93
CA ARG A 385 -9.94 23.99 -1.05
C ARG A 385 -8.90 23.65 0.01
N ILE A 386 -9.06 22.49 0.64
CA ILE A 386 -8.13 22.03 1.69
C ILE A 386 -6.75 21.74 1.11
N ALA A 387 -6.66 21.06 -0.04
CA ALA A 387 -5.39 20.82 -0.72
C ALA A 387 -4.67 22.13 -1.08
N GLN A 388 -5.41 23.17 -1.51
CA GLN A 388 -4.81 24.47 -1.79
C GLN A 388 -4.29 25.17 -0.52
N ALA A 389 -5.03 25.08 0.60
CA ALA A 389 -4.56 25.64 1.86
C ALA A 389 -3.25 24.96 2.34
N ILE A 390 -3.15 23.62 2.17
CA ILE A 390 -1.91 22.90 2.47
C ILE A 390 -0.76 23.40 1.56
N ALA A 391 -1.00 23.56 0.26
CA ALA A 391 0.03 24.04 -0.67
C ALA A 391 0.47 25.47 -0.36
N ASP A 392 -0.44 26.33 0.06
CA ASP A 392 -0.10 27.70 0.47
C ASP A 392 0.76 27.71 1.72
N GLU A 393 0.50 26.81 2.68
CA GLU A 393 1.33 26.63 3.88
C GLU A 393 2.70 26.05 3.52
N PHE A 394 2.76 25.05 2.64
CA PHE A 394 4.01 24.47 2.14
C PHE A 394 4.89 25.54 1.49
N ALA A 395 4.32 26.38 0.61
CA ALA A 395 5.04 27.50 0.00
C ALA A 395 5.57 28.49 1.04
N ARG A 396 4.81 28.79 2.12
CA ARG A 396 5.27 29.66 3.21
C ARG A 396 6.45 29.07 3.98
N ARG A 397 6.52 27.75 4.11
CA ARG A 397 7.60 27.03 4.81
C ARG A 397 8.78 26.67 3.91
N GLY A 398 8.65 26.82 2.60
CA GLY A 398 9.68 26.46 1.63
C GLY A 398 9.76 24.97 1.35
N PHE A 399 8.65 24.23 1.57
CA PHE A 399 8.50 22.84 1.19
C PHE A 399 8.18 22.73 -0.31
N ASP A 400 8.39 21.56 -0.89
CA ASP A 400 8.02 21.27 -2.25
C ASP A 400 6.49 21.33 -2.45
N ALA A 401 6.05 21.66 -3.67
CA ALA A 401 4.62 21.76 -3.96
C ALA A 401 3.96 20.37 -3.90
N PRO A 402 2.93 20.17 -3.06
CA PRO A 402 2.26 18.89 -2.94
C PRO A 402 1.38 18.61 -4.15
N ARG A 403 1.03 17.33 -4.36
CA ARG A 403 0.07 16.90 -5.39
C ARG A 403 -1.08 16.16 -4.72
N ALA A 404 -2.28 16.35 -5.23
CA ALA A 404 -3.48 15.71 -4.70
C ALA A 404 -3.99 14.62 -5.65
N LEU A 405 -4.73 13.66 -5.10
CA LEU A 405 -5.38 12.59 -5.85
C LEU A 405 -6.83 12.47 -5.39
N PRO A 406 -7.80 12.34 -6.31
CA PRO A 406 -9.13 11.92 -5.94
C PRO A 406 -9.10 10.44 -5.56
N ALA A 407 -9.59 10.09 -4.38
CA ALA A 407 -9.60 8.72 -3.90
C ALA A 407 -11.03 8.22 -3.67
N ARG A 408 -11.25 6.98 -4.10
CA ARG A 408 -12.42 6.17 -3.79
C ARG A 408 -12.00 4.70 -3.73
N ALA A 409 -12.71 3.90 -2.95
CA ALA A 409 -12.49 2.47 -2.91
C ALA A 409 -12.80 1.84 -4.28
N SER A 410 -11.81 1.21 -4.87
CA SER A 410 -11.86 0.65 -6.22
C SER A 410 -11.66 -0.85 -6.21
N GLN A 411 -11.92 -1.49 -7.35
CA GLN A 411 -11.70 -2.94 -7.52
C GLN A 411 -10.21 -3.28 -7.56
N SER A 412 -9.90 -4.50 -7.16
CA SER A 412 -8.58 -5.12 -7.18
C SER A 412 -8.04 -5.36 -8.60
N ALA A 413 -6.86 -5.98 -8.67
CA ALA A 413 -6.20 -6.39 -9.90
C ALA A 413 -7.10 -7.27 -10.77
N HIS A 414 -7.09 -6.99 -12.09
CA HIS A 414 -7.92 -7.70 -13.07
C HIS A 414 -7.29 -7.62 -14.48
N ARG A 415 -7.70 -8.53 -15.34
CA ARG A 415 -7.44 -8.42 -16.78
C ARG A 415 -8.36 -7.35 -17.36
N VAL A 416 -7.78 -6.43 -18.14
CA VAL A 416 -8.58 -5.44 -18.86
C VAL A 416 -9.17 -6.13 -20.08
N ASN A 417 -10.49 -6.17 -20.16
CA ASN A 417 -11.19 -6.72 -21.31
C ASN A 417 -11.28 -5.64 -22.42
N ASP A 418 -11.19 -6.08 -23.67
CA ASP A 418 -11.36 -5.24 -24.86
C ASP A 418 -12.77 -4.62 -24.95
#